data_4d4eff5e824358cacf6d64479ae6cfc5
#
_entry.id   4d4eff5e824358cacf6d64479ae6cfc5
#
_cell.length_a   1.000
_cell.length_b   1.000
_cell.length_c   1.000
_cell.angle_alpha   90.00
_cell.angle_beta   90.00
_cell.angle_gamma   90.00
#
_symmetry.space_group_name_H-M   'P 1'
#
loop_
_entity.id
_entity.type
_entity.pdbx_description
1 polymer ?
#
loop_
_entity_poly.entity_id
_entity_poly.type
_entity_poly.pdbx_seq_one_letter_code
_entity_poly.pdbx_strand_id
1 'polypeptide(L)'
;MSDSTMVNGPLNGIRILDLTHVWAGPLATRIFSDLGAQVVKIERSLGRGMKVASVEPLAGWIGGTPGEEPWNNNAAFVKLARNAQSVSLDLKRTEGRDLFLKLVALADVVIENFSARAMPSMDLGYEVLSEHNPGLIYITMPGYGTYGPYKDWVAFGPTVEPMTGLSQMLGYSLQEPRNTAMALMDPIAGTTATTALLTALREREETGCGAYVEMSLHEAGIVFNGPWIIEHQLGGKLQPYGNAHPKMSPHGIYPCLTRGLGDDADWVAIACQEDKDWQSLLTLIGADFDRQWDLASRQIHAAKIDEMISKWTIHLDKDAVAEQLQNVGIAAGPVASAPDMLVEPHAENRNFFVPLERQNTRVPGNPIRMRGLSSRQWTPCPPLGAHSKSILQDWLGYTTQQTQTLVDTGIIAECPPD
;
A
#
# COMPACT_ATOMS: atom_id res chain seq x y z
N MET A 1 31.01 20.10 2.50
CA MET A 1 30.27 19.63 3.69
C MET A 1 28.84 19.49 3.24
N SER A 2 28.44 18.28 2.88
CA SER A 2 27.06 18.00 2.46
C SER A 2 26.20 17.99 3.72
N ASP A 3 25.35 18.99 3.85
CA ASP A 3 24.32 19.04 4.87
C ASP A 3 23.30 17.92 4.55
N SER A 4 23.59 16.73 5.07
CA SER A 4 22.63 15.63 5.03
C SER A 4 21.54 16.01 6.02
N THR A 5 20.45 16.61 5.52
CA THR A 5 19.20 16.77 6.27
C THR A 5 18.68 15.39 6.65
N MET A 6 19.25 14.82 7.70
CA MET A 6 18.81 13.57 8.28
C MET A 6 17.40 13.77 8.81
N VAL A 7 16.46 13.05 8.22
CA VAL A 7 15.07 13.03 8.67
C VAL A 7 15.03 12.41 10.06
N ASN A 8 14.91 13.23 11.11
CA ASN A 8 14.78 12.75 12.48
C ASN A 8 13.44 12.01 12.63
N GLY A 9 13.48 10.71 12.88
CA GLY A 9 12.32 9.87 13.07
C GLY A 9 12.65 8.67 13.97
N PRO A 10 11.64 7.90 14.41
CA PRO A 10 11.85 6.75 15.31
C PRO A 10 12.76 5.66 14.75
N LEU A 11 12.94 5.61 13.43
CA LEU A 11 13.85 4.68 12.75
C LEU A 11 15.14 5.38 12.27
N ASN A 12 15.46 6.57 12.81
CA ASN A 12 16.72 7.23 12.46
C ASN A 12 17.92 6.37 12.86
N GLY A 13 18.88 6.22 11.95
CA GLY A 13 20.05 5.35 12.12
C GLY A 13 19.86 3.93 11.63
N ILE A 14 18.64 3.49 11.32
CA ILE A 14 18.38 2.18 10.71
C ILE A 14 18.63 2.23 9.20
N ARG A 15 19.48 1.34 8.71
CA ARG A 15 19.87 1.20 7.29
C ARG A 15 19.17 0.00 6.66
N ILE A 16 18.41 0.23 5.61
CA ILE A 16 17.61 -0.80 4.94
C ILE A 16 18.04 -0.92 3.48
N LEU A 17 18.43 -2.12 3.06
CA LEU A 17 18.60 -2.49 1.65
C LEU A 17 17.27 -3.05 1.13
N ASP A 18 16.67 -2.32 0.22
CA ASP A 18 15.35 -2.59 -0.34
C ASP A 18 15.47 -3.17 -1.75
N LEU A 19 15.18 -4.46 -1.92
CA LEU A 19 15.12 -5.14 -3.21
C LEU A 19 13.66 -5.33 -3.69
N THR A 20 12.69 -4.74 -3.01
CA THR A 20 11.28 -4.99 -3.28
C THR A 20 10.78 -4.37 -4.60
N HIS A 21 9.75 -4.98 -5.17
CA HIS A 21 9.10 -4.57 -6.41
C HIS A 21 7.59 -4.47 -6.28
N VAL A 22 6.94 -3.84 -7.23
CA VAL A 22 5.50 -3.70 -7.40
C VAL A 22 4.87 -2.86 -6.29
N TRP A 23 4.22 -3.44 -5.27
CA TRP A 23 3.48 -2.68 -4.27
C TRP A 23 3.71 -3.13 -2.83
N ALA A 24 3.54 -4.40 -2.49
CA ALA A 24 3.58 -4.90 -1.10
C ALA A 24 4.85 -4.48 -0.36
N GLY A 25 6.01 -4.87 -0.86
CA GLY A 25 7.30 -4.52 -0.28
C GLY A 25 7.60 -3.02 -0.34
N PRO A 26 7.44 -2.34 -1.51
CA PRO A 26 7.65 -0.91 -1.59
C PRO A 26 6.74 -0.08 -0.67
N LEU A 27 5.55 -0.57 -0.31
CA LEU A 27 4.72 0.09 0.70
C LEU A 27 5.35 0.01 2.09
N ALA A 28 5.89 -1.14 2.48
CA ALA A 28 6.59 -1.31 3.75
C ALA A 28 7.82 -0.39 3.81
N THR A 29 8.67 -0.41 2.77
CA THR A 29 9.90 0.40 2.73
C THR A 29 9.62 1.90 2.69
N ARG A 30 8.52 2.34 2.06
CA ARG A 30 8.04 3.71 2.14
C ARG A 30 7.67 4.10 3.58
N ILE A 31 6.95 3.24 4.30
CA ILE A 31 6.59 3.52 5.70
C ILE A 31 7.86 3.64 6.54
N PHE A 32 8.84 2.77 6.33
CA PHE A 32 10.13 2.85 7.04
C PHE A 32 10.87 4.14 6.75
N SER A 33 10.97 4.54 5.49
CA SER A 33 11.60 5.80 5.10
C SER A 33 10.85 7.01 5.65
N ASP A 34 9.53 6.99 5.63
CA ASP A 34 8.68 8.02 6.25
C ASP A 34 8.89 8.12 7.77
N LEU A 35 9.28 7.02 8.43
CA LEU A 35 9.60 6.95 9.85
C LEU A 35 11.09 7.22 10.16
N GLY A 36 11.90 7.55 9.18
CA GLY A 36 13.28 8.02 9.35
C GLY A 36 14.38 7.02 9.06
N ALA A 37 14.06 5.79 8.65
CA ALA A 37 15.06 4.86 8.19
C ALA A 37 15.76 5.35 6.91
N GLN A 38 17.04 5.06 6.77
CA GLN A 38 17.77 5.22 5.53
C GLN A 38 17.47 4.03 4.62
N VAL A 39 16.56 4.21 3.67
CA VAL A 39 16.19 3.17 2.72
C VAL A 39 16.99 3.34 1.44
N VAL A 40 17.82 2.34 1.13
CA VAL A 40 18.61 2.26 -0.11
C VAL A 40 17.98 1.20 -1.00
N LYS A 41 17.29 1.65 -2.04
CA LYS A 41 16.66 0.77 -3.02
C LYS A 41 17.71 0.24 -3.98
N ILE A 42 17.87 -1.08 -3.99
CA ILE A 42 18.79 -1.80 -4.90
C ILE A 42 18.01 -2.14 -6.16
N GLU A 43 18.40 -1.55 -7.25
CA GLU A 43 17.68 -1.63 -8.52
C GLU A 43 18.57 -2.21 -9.62
N ARG A 44 17.92 -2.86 -10.56
CA ARG A 44 18.63 -3.39 -11.72
C ARG A 44 18.86 -2.29 -12.75
N SER A 45 20.05 -2.24 -13.34
CA SER A 45 20.40 -1.28 -14.39
C SER A 45 19.52 -1.35 -15.65
N LEU A 46 18.86 -2.49 -15.89
CA LEU A 46 17.98 -2.71 -17.04
C LEU A 46 16.60 -2.04 -16.93
N GLY A 47 16.38 -1.16 -15.96
CA GLY A 47 15.18 -0.38 -15.79
C GLY A 47 14.34 -0.75 -14.60
N ARG A 48 13.52 0.20 -14.17
CA ARG A 48 12.56 0.11 -13.06
C ARG A 48 11.25 -0.47 -13.52
N GLY A 49 10.67 -1.30 -12.66
CA GLY A 49 9.29 -1.70 -12.78
C GLY A 49 9.04 -2.75 -13.85
N MET A 50 7.77 -2.92 -14.14
CA MET A 50 7.33 -3.76 -15.27
C MET A 50 7.78 -3.12 -16.59
N LYS A 51 8.15 -3.97 -17.57
CA LYS A 51 8.38 -3.48 -18.92
C LYS A 51 7.21 -2.60 -19.34
N VAL A 52 7.52 -1.38 -19.76
CA VAL A 52 6.50 -0.47 -20.31
C VAL A 52 5.86 -1.17 -21.48
N ALA A 53 4.62 -1.62 -21.29
CA ALA A 53 3.83 -2.06 -22.43
C ALA A 53 3.49 -0.80 -23.24
N SER A 54 3.59 -0.88 -24.55
CA SER A 54 3.31 0.23 -25.48
C SER A 54 1.87 0.78 -25.38
N VAL A 55 1.07 0.28 -24.46
CA VAL A 55 -0.38 0.57 -24.29
C VAL A 55 -0.73 0.68 -22.81
N GLU A 56 0.11 1.27 -21.97
CA GLU A 56 -0.32 1.56 -20.62
C GLU A 56 -1.32 2.73 -20.61
N PRO A 57 -2.39 2.66 -19.79
CA PRO A 57 -3.32 3.77 -19.66
C PRO A 57 -2.57 5.02 -19.15
N LEU A 58 -3.00 6.19 -19.57
CA LEU A 58 -2.46 7.50 -19.18
C LEU A 58 -2.26 7.64 -17.66
N ALA A 59 -3.08 6.95 -16.87
CA ALA A 59 -2.97 6.89 -15.41
C ALA A 59 -1.70 6.17 -14.88
N GLY A 60 -0.95 5.48 -15.72
CA GLY A 60 0.33 4.84 -15.35
C GLY A 60 1.50 5.82 -15.21
N TRP A 61 1.36 7.06 -15.69
CA TRP A 61 2.44 8.03 -15.82
C TRP A 61 2.12 9.36 -15.13
N ILE A 62 3.10 9.93 -14.44
CA ILE A 62 2.97 11.28 -13.92
C ILE A 62 2.83 12.25 -15.11
N GLY A 63 1.79 13.09 -15.06
CA GLY A 63 1.47 13.99 -16.16
C GLY A 63 0.87 13.32 -17.40
N GLY A 64 0.47 12.04 -17.31
CA GLY A 64 -0.23 11.30 -18.36
C GLY A 64 0.64 10.82 -19.53
N THR A 65 1.97 10.99 -19.47
CA THR A 65 2.89 10.55 -20.51
C THR A 65 4.15 9.88 -19.94
N PRO A 66 4.76 8.93 -20.68
CA PRO A 66 6.01 8.30 -20.26
C PRO A 66 7.16 9.30 -20.09
N GLY A 67 7.19 10.37 -20.89
CA GLY A 67 8.30 11.32 -20.94
C GLY A 67 9.58 10.72 -21.55
N GLU A 68 10.68 11.46 -21.44
CA GLU A 68 12.00 11.01 -21.94
C GLU A 68 12.62 9.91 -21.06
N GLU A 69 12.27 9.88 -19.78
CA GLU A 69 12.75 8.90 -18.81
C GLU A 69 11.58 8.07 -18.24
N PRO A 70 10.95 7.19 -19.01
CA PRO A 70 9.76 6.46 -18.58
C PRO A 70 10.01 5.63 -17.30
N TRP A 71 11.21 5.11 -17.11
CA TRP A 71 11.59 4.38 -15.88
C TRP A 71 11.57 5.25 -14.62
N ASN A 72 11.65 6.57 -14.74
CA ASN A 72 11.60 7.52 -13.63
C ASN A 72 10.20 8.15 -13.45
N ASN A 73 9.26 7.89 -14.36
CA ASN A 73 7.97 8.59 -14.41
C ASN A 73 6.75 7.71 -14.11
N ASN A 74 6.95 6.44 -13.75
CA ASN A 74 5.85 5.55 -13.37
C ASN A 74 5.17 6.01 -12.08
N ALA A 75 3.86 6.27 -12.12
CA ALA A 75 3.10 6.86 -11.02
C ALA A 75 3.09 5.99 -9.76
N ALA A 76 2.97 4.66 -9.90
CA ALA A 76 2.98 3.74 -8.76
C ALA A 76 4.36 3.74 -8.08
N PHE A 77 5.43 3.72 -8.87
CA PHE A 77 6.80 3.77 -8.34
C PHE A 77 7.09 5.10 -7.62
N VAL A 78 6.75 6.22 -8.24
CA VAL A 78 6.94 7.57 -7.66
C VAL A 78 6.23 7.71 -6.32
N LYS A 79 5.01 7.20 -6.21
CA LYS A 79 4.24 7.19 -4.96
C LYS A 79 4.91 6.38 -3.85
N LEU A 80 5.59 5.29 -4.20
CA LEU A 80 6.10 4.31 -3.23
C LEU A 80 7.58 4.49 -2.88
N ALA A 81 8.38 5.20 -3.68
CA ALA A 81 9.82 5.33 -3.49
C ALA A 81 10.27 6.71 -2.99
N ARG A 82 9.36 7.52 -2.44
CA ARG A 82 9.74 8.80 -1.79
C ARG A 82 10.63 8.56 -0.58
N ASN A 83 11.47 9.51 -0.24
CA ASN A 83 12.44 9.47 0.86
C ASN A 83 13.48 8.33 0.77
N ALA A 84 13.50 7.58 -0.33
CA ALA A 84 14.50 6.54 -0.56
C ALA A 84 15.71 7.07 -1.33
N GLN A 85 16.80 6.34 -1.27
CA GLN A 85 17.97 6.50 -2.12
C GLN A 85 17.97 5.35 -3.14
N SER A 86 18.47 5.59 -4.35
CA SER A 86 18.52 4.58 -5.41
C SER A 86 19.97 4.22 -5.74
N VAL A 87 20.26 2.92 -5.69
CA VAL A 87 21.52 2.31 -6.13
C VAL A 87 21.20 1.31 -7.22
N SER A 88 21.70 1.54 -8.41
CA SER A 88 21.63 0.56 -9.50
C SER A 88 22.78 -0.42 -9.36
N LEU A 89 22.46 -1.72 -9.26
CA LEU A 89 23.46 -2.78 -9.05
C LEU A 89 23.04 -4.06 -9.77
N ASP A 90 23.93 -4.60 -10.62
CA ASP A 90 23.65 -5.87 -11.30
C ASP A 90 24.04 -7.08 -10.44
N LEU A 91 23.09 -7.59 -9.67
CA LEU A 91 23.27 -8.76 -8.80
C LEU A 91 23.48 -10.09 -9.56
N LYS A 92 23.32 -10.11 -10.87
CA LYS A 92 23.63 -11.29 -11.69
C LYS A 92 25.13 -11.43 -11.97
N ARG A 93 25.88 -10.34 -11.85
CA ARG A 93 27.33 -10.33 -12.00
C ARG A 93 28.00 -10.55 -10.64
N THR A 94 29.10 -11.27 -10.64
CA THR A 94 29.87 -11.57 -9.42
C THR A 94 30.28 -10.29 -8.70
N GLU A 95 30.80 -9.31 -9.44
CA GLU A 95 31.22 -8.02 -8.86
C GLU A 95 30.08 -7.25 -8.22
N GLY A 96 28.85 -7.34 -8.81
CA GLY A 96 27.65 -6.73 -8.24
C GLY A 96 27.21 -7.43 -6.96
N ARG A 97 27.27 -8.77 -6.92
CA ARG A 97 27.02 -9.55 -5.69
C ARG A 97 28.03 -9.21 -4.58
N ASP A 98 29.31 -9.16 -4.91
CA ASP A 98 30.35 -8.82 -3.93
C ASP A 98 30.16 -7.42 -3.34
N LEU A 99 29.74 -6.46 -4.15
CA LEU A 99 29.38 -5.12 -3.67
C LEU A 99 28.13 -5.16 -2.76
N PHE A 100 27.13 -5.93 -3.14
CA PHE A 100 25.92 -6.08 -2.33
C PHE A 100 26.24 -6.70 -0.96
N LEU A 101 27.08 -7.75 -0.91
CA LEU A 101 27.50 -8.37 0.34
C LEU A 101 28.26 -7.39 1.25
N LYS A 102 29.09 -6.50 0.67
CA LYS A 102 29.73 -5.42 1.45
C LYS A 102 28.74 -4.43 2.01
N LEU A 103 27.66 -4.09 1.27
CA LEU A 103 26.59 -3.25 1.77
C LEU A 103 25.79 -3.94 2.88
N VAL A 104 25.53 -5.24 2.73
CA VAL A 104 24.84 -6.08 3.75
C VAL A 104 25.59 -6.07 5.07
N ALA A 105 26.92 -6.12 5.05
CA ALA A 105 27.75 -6.04 6.27
C ALA A 105 27.54 -4.76 7.09
N LEU A 106 26.98 -3.71 6.48
CA LEU A 106 26.75 -2.40 7.10
C LEU A 106 25.27 -2.05 7.24
N ALA A 107 24.39 -2.91 6.75
CA ALA A 107 22.94 -2.71 6.80
C ALA A 107 22.33 -3.35 8.05
N ASP A 108 21.22 -2.79 8.52
CA ASP A 108 20.41 -3.39 9.58
C ASP A 108 19.40 -4.38 9.03
N VAL A 109 18.88 -4.11 7.83
CA VAL A 109 17.78 -4.84 7.23
C VAL A 109 18.02 -5.08 5.75
N VAL A 110 17.70 -6.28 5.29
CA VAL A 110 17.45 -6.58 3.88
C VAL A 110 15.99 -6.98 3.75
N ILE A 111 15.27 -6.40 2.79
CA ILE A 111 13.88 -6.74 2.51
C ILE A 111 13.69 -6.99 1.01
N GLU A 112 12.98 -8.08 0.69
CA GLU A 112 12.66 -8.46 -0.68
C GLU A 112 11.27 -9.12 -0.78
N ASN A 113 10.66 -9.10 -1.96
CA ASN A 113 9.37 -9.75 -2.23
C ASN A 113 9.41 -10.52 -3.57
N PHE A 114 10.53 -11.16 -3.84
CA PHE A 114 10.71 -12.03 -5.01
C PHE A 114 10.03 -13.39 -4.82
N SER A 115 10.12 -14.24 -5.84
CA SER A 115 9.79 -15.65 -5.66
C SER A 115 10.79 -16.32 -4.71
N ALA A 116 10.34 -17.34 -3.97
CA ALA A 116 11.12 -18.03 -2.95
C ALA A 116 12.54 -18.50 -3.40
N ARG A 117 12.71 -18.75 -4.70
CA ARG A 117 13.98 -19.20 -5.28
C ARG A 117 14.94 -18.08 -5.71
N ALA A 118 14.47 -16.84 -5.80
CA ALA A 118 15.22 -15.79 -6.47
C ALA A 118 16.54 -15.46 -5.75
N MET A 119 16.47 -15.11 -4.47
CA MET A 119 17.66 -14.78 -3.69
C MET A 119 18.62 -15.97 -3.53
N PRO A 120 18.16 -17.18 -3.17
CA PRO A 120 19.01 -18.36 -3.14
C PRO A 120 19.68 -18.68 -4.49
N SER A 121 19.00 -18.49 -5.62
CA SER A 121 19.57 -18.75 -6.95
C SER A 121 20.68 -17.78 -7.35
N MET A 122 20.84 -16.70 -6.64
CA MET A 122 21.90 -15.70 -6.81
C MET A 122 23.00 -15.83 -5.75
N ASP A 123 22.96 -16.87 -4.91
CA ASP A 123 23.84 -17.03 -3.74
C ASP A 123 23.71 -15.85 -2.74
N LEU A 124 22.48 -15.33 -2.57
CA LEU A 124 22.12 -14.20 -1.71
C LEU A 124 20.99 -14.57 -0.74
N GLY A 125 20.80 -15.87 -0.44
CA GLY A 125 19.86 -16.33 0.60
C GLY A 125 20.27 -15.88 1.99
N TYR A 126 19.36 -15.99 2.96
CA TYR A 126 19.60 -15.55 4.35
C TYR A 126 20.85 -16.18 4.95
N GLU A 127 21.11 -17.45 4.71
CA GLU A 127 22.26 -18.18 5.23
C GLU A 127 23.56 -17.47 4.86
N VAL A 128 23.70 -17.09 3.57
CA VAL A 128 24.87 -16.36 3.08
C VAL A 128 24.93 -14.96 3.66
N LEU A 129 23.81 -14.23 3.67
CA LEU A 129 23.80 -12.84 4.15
C LEU A 129 24.10 -12.76 5.64
N SER A 130 23.61 -13.72 6.45
CA SER A 130 23.85 -13.76 7.89
C SER A 130 25.29 -14.11 8.27
N GLU A 131 26.05 -14.81 7.40
CA GLU A 131 27.47 -14.99 7.56
C GLU A 131 28.25 -13.66 7.46
N HIS A 132 27.79 -12.76 6.60
CA HIS A 132 28.36 -11.43 6.44
C HIS A 132 27.91 -10.44 7.52
N ASN A 133 26.73 -10.64 8.07
CA ASN A 133 26.16 -9.79 9.13
C ASN A 133 25.24 -10.59 10.07
N PRO A 134 25.75 -11.11 11.18
CA PRO A 134 24.96 -11.89 12.16
C PRO A 134 23.83 -11.10 12.82
N GLY A 135 23.90 -9.76 12.80
CA GLY A 135 22.84 -8.86 13.29
C GLY A 135 21.80 -8.48 12.25
N LEU A 136 21.87 -9.04 11.03
CA LEU A 136 20.97 -8.71 9.95
C LEU A 136 19.54 -9.19 10.21
N ILE A 137 18.57 -8.30 10.03
CA ILE A 137 17.18 -8.67 9.89
C ILE A 137 16.88 -8.86 8.40
N TYR A 138 16.56 -10.10 8.01
CA TYR A 138 16.19 -10.41 6.63
C TYR A 138 14.69 -10.67 6.54
N ILE A 139 13.98 -9.92 5.69
CA ILE A 139 12.55 -10.04 5.48
C ILE A 139 12.28 -10.50 4.05
N THR A 140 11.65 -11.66 3.91
CA THR A 140 11.20 -12.20 2.62
C THR A 140 9.68 -12.26 2.57
N MET A 141 9.10 -11.80 1.45
CA MET A 141 7.65 -11.63 1.29
C MET A 141 7.13 -12.27 -0.01
N PRO A 142 7.36 -13.57 -0.26
CA PRO A 142 6.83 -14.24 -1.45
C PRO A 142 5.30 -14.38 -1.34
N GLY A 143 4.63 -14.57 -2.48
CA GLY A 143 3.16 -14.66 -2.51
C GLY A 143 2.58 -15.77 -1.66
N TYR A 144 3.24 -16.95 -1.62
CA TYR A 144 2.78 -18.16 -0.92
C TYR A 144 3.80 -18.70 0.08
N GLY A 145 4.78 -17.92 0.51
CA GLY A 145 5.82 -18.37 1.42
C GLY A 145 7.01 -19.06 0.72
N THR A 146 8.02 -19.43 1.49
CA THR A 146 9.25 -20.09 1.00
C THR A 146 9.18 -21.61 1.03
N TYR A 147 8.16 -22.18 1.64
CA TYR A 147 7.89 -23.62 1.72
C TYR A 147 6.40 -23.91 1.46
N GLY A 148 6.01 -25.18 1.46
CA GLY A 148 4.65 -25.61 1.15
C GLY A 148 4.38 -25.86 -0.33
N PRO A 149 3.16 -26.36 -0.69
CA PRO A 149 2.86 -26.83 -2.04
C PRO A 149 2.82 -25.72 -3.10
N TYR A 150 2.57 -24.46 -2.68
CA TYR A 150 2.41 -23.33 -3.59
C TYR A 150 3.61 -22.38 -3.67
N LYS A 151 4.72 -22.69 -2.98
CA LYS A 151 5.91 -21.82 -2.90
C LYS A 151 6.46 -21.36 -4.25
N ASP A 152 6.24 -22.15 -5.30
CA ASP A 152 6.75 -21.89 -6.65
C ASP A 152 5.70 -21.29 -7.58
N TRP A 153 4.48 -21.03 -7.08
CA TRP A 153 3.44 -20.40 -7.86
C TRP A 153 3.71 -18.92 -8.08
N VAL A 154 3.36 -18.47 -9.31
CA VAL A 154 3.42 -17.03 -9.62
C VAL A 154 2.30 -16.31 -8.87
N ALA A 155 2.66 -15.25 -8.18
CA ALA A 155 1.76 -14.50 -7.31
C ALA A 155 1.78 -13.01 -7.65
N PHE A 156 0.59 -12.44 -7.73
CA PHE A 156 0.32 -11.01 -7.69
C PHE A 156 -0.89 -10.76 -6.80
N GLY A 157 -1.02 -9.57 -6.20
CA GLY A 157 -2.15 -9.24 -5.33
C GLY A 157 -3.51 -9.71 -5.87
N PRO A 158 -3.89 -9.40 -7.13
CA PRO A 158 -5.17 -9.81 -7.71
C PRO A 158 -5.35 -11.33 -7.87
N THR A 159 -4.27 -12.11 -7.95
CA THR A 159 -4.35 -13.57 -8.06
C THR A 159 -4.28 -14.28 -6.72
N VAL A 160 -3.68 -13.66 -5.72
CA VAL A 160 -3.65 -14.16 -4.34
C VAL A 160 -4.98 -13.89 -3.62
N GLU A 161 -5.61 -12.75 -3.85
CA GLU A 161 -6.85 -12.34 -3.19
C GLU A 161 -7.96 -13.39 -3.24
N PRO A 162 -8.31 -14.00 -4.39
CA PRO A 162 -9.32 -15.05 -4.44
C PRO A 162 -8.99 -16.27 -3.57
N MET A 163 -7.71 -16.61 -3.46
CA MET A 163 -7.26 -17.77 -2.69
C MET A 163 -7.31 -17.54 -1.18
N THR A 164 -7.50 -16.32 -0.71
CA THR A 164 -7.70 -16.01 0.70
C THR A 164 -9.16 -16.20 1.17
N GLY A 165 -10.08 -16.45 0.24
CA GLY A 165 -11.51 -16.50 0.50
C GLY A 165 -12.24 -15.15 0.42
N LEU A 166 -11.50 -14.02 0.31
CA LEU A 166 -12.11 -12.68 0.29
C LEU A 166 -13.06 -12.52 -0.90
N SER A 167 -12.64 -12.89 -2.10
CA SER A 167 -13.42 -12.68 -3.33
C SER A 167 -14.78 -13.40 -3.32
N GLN A 168 -14.88 -14.52 -2.60
CA GLN A 168 -16.14 -15.25 -2.44
C GLN A 168 -17.13 -14.48 -1.57
N MET A 169 -16.65 -13.66 -0.64
CA MET A 169 -17.47 -12.88 0.30
C MET A 169 -17.78 -11.47 -0.21
N LEU A 170 -17.10 -11.02 -1.25
CA LEU A 170 -17.42 -9.77 -1.95
C LEU A 170 -18.54 -9.99 -2.96
N GLY A 171 -19.31 -8.95 -3.24
CA GLY A 171 -20.41 -9.01 -4.21
C GLY A 171 -21.76 -9.29 -3.56
N TYR A 172 -22.73 -9.67 -4.39
CA TYR A 172 -24.15 -9.77 -4.02
C TYR A 172 -24.66 -11.22 -3.99
N SER A 173 -23.89 -12.16 -4.50
CA SER A 173 -24.22 -13.59 -4.47
C SER A 173 -22.98 -14.46 -4.52
N LEU A 174 -23.10 -15.71 -4.06
CA LEU A 174 -22.01 -16.71 -4.14
C LEU A 174 -21.70 -17.14 -5.58
N GLN A 175 -22.59 -16.88 -6.53
CA GLN A 175 -22.42 -17.21 -7.95
C GLN A 175 -21.61 -16.13 -8.70
N GLU A 176 -21.42 -14.96 -8.09
CA GLU A 176 -20.72 -13.84 -8.70
C GLU A 176 -19.62 -13.31 -7.77
N PRO A 177 -18.54 -14.08 -7.58
CA PRO A 177 -17.42 -13.61 -6.76
C PRO A 177 -16.79 -12.35 -7.37
N ARG A 178 -16.30 -11.47 -6.54
CA ARG A 178 -15.69 -10.19 -6.94
C ARG A 178 -14.32 -10.02 -6.28
N ASN A 179 -13.37 -9.48 -7.03
CA ASN A 179 -12.11 -8.99 -6.47
C ASN A 179 -12.24 -7.50 -6.13
N THR A 180 -11.43 -7.06 -5.18
CA THR A 180 -11.20 -5.63 -5.02
C THR A 180 -10.46 -5.09 -6.25
N ALA A 181 -10.76 -3.89 -6.67
CA ALA A 181 -10.05 -3.28 -7.80
C ALA A 181 -8.60 -2.86 -7.43
N MET A 182 -8.21 -3.00 -6.16
CA MET A 182 -7.00 -2.40 -5.60
C MET A 182 -5.92 -3.42 -5.22
N ALA A 183 -6.01 -4.69 -5.62
CA ALA A 183 -5.04 -5.70 -5.19
C ALA A 183 -4.78 -5.65 -3.67
N LEU A 184 -5.84 -5.75 -2.86
CA LEU A 184 -5.84 -5.48 -1.42
C LEU A 184 -4.80 -6.29 -0.63
N MET A 185 -4.39 -7.44 -1.15
CA MET A 185 -3.38 -8.29 -0.50
C MET A 185 -2.01 -7.60 -0.41
N ASP A 186 -1.64 -6.78 -1.39
CA ASP A 186 -0.37 -6.03 -1.36
C ASP A 186 -0.28 -5.08 -0.16
N PRO A 187 -1.23 -4.13 0.05
CA PRO A 187 -1.15 -3.25 1.20
C PRO A 187 -1.30 -3.99 2.55
N ILE A 188 -2.08 -5.06 2.64
CA ILE A 188 -2.17 -5.89 3.85
C ILE A 188 -0.78 -6.49 4.16
N ALA A 189 -0.14 -7.11 3.18
CA ALA A 189 1.20 -7.68 3.36
C ALA A 189 2.25 -6.60 3.69
N GLY A 190 2.21 -5.44 3.01
CA GLY A 190 3.12 -4.33 3.29
C GLY A 190 3.02 -3.79 4.71
N THR A 191 1.81 -3.64 5.24
CA THR A 191 1.60 -3.22 6.64
C THR A 191 1.99 -4.31 7.63
N THR A 192 1.75 -5.59 7.31
CA THR A 192 2.20 -6.73 8.11
C THR A 192 3.73 -6.77 8.19
N ALA A 193 4.44 -6.57 7.06
CA ALA A 193 5.89 -6.50 7.03
C ALA A 193 6.44 -5.35 7.87
N THR A 194 5.73 -4.20 7.89
CA THR A 194 6.10 -3.08 8.77
C THR A 194 6.06 -3.49 10.24
N THR A 195 5.01 -4.18 10.66
CA THR A 195 4.88 -4.69 12.03
C THR A 195 5.97 -5.71 12.34
N ALA A 196 6.23 -6.65 11.44
CA ALA A 196 7.25 -7.67 11.59
C ALA A 196 8.66 -7.05 11.77
N LEU A 197 9.01 -6.02 10.96
CA LEU A 197 10.28 -5.33 11.12
C LEU A 197 10.42 -4.67 12.49
N LEU A 198 9.40 -3.93 12.93
CA LEU A 198 9.45 -3.26 14.24
C LEU A 198 9.61 -4.26 15.39
N THR A 199 8.97 -5.44 15.27
CA THR A 199 9.12 -6.53 16.24
C THR A 199 10.54 -7.11 16.21
N ALA A 200 11.09 -7.38 15.02
CA ALA A 200 12.44 -7.91 14.87
C ALA A 200 13.51 -6.91 15.33
N LEU A 201 13.33 -5.62 15.11
CA LEU A 201 14.22 -4.58 15.62
C LEU A 201 14.22 -4.57 17.16
N ARG A 202 13.04 -4.71 17.77
CA ARG A 202 12.91 -4.77 19.22
C ARG A 202 13.61 -6.01 19.81
N GLU A 203 13.41 -7.17 19.20
CA GLU A 203 14.08 -8.42 19.60
C GLU A 203 15.61 -8.31 19.45
N ARG A 204 16.07 -7.74 18.34
CA ARG A 204 17.51 -7.50 18.11
C ARG A 204 18.12 -6.58 19.17
N GLU A 205 17.38 -5.52 19.57
CA GLU A 205 17.84 -4.63 20.64
C GLU A 205 18.09 -5.36 21.97
N GLU A 206 17.28 -6.40 22.26
CA GLU A 206 17.39 -7.19 23.48
C GLU A 206 18.43 -8.32 23.38
N THR A 207 18.54 -8.96 22.22
CA THR A 207 19.36 -10.18 22.03
C THR A 207 20.70 -9.92 21.36
N GLY A 208 20.83 -8.84 20.62
CA GLY A 208 21.98 -8.56 19.74
C GLY A 208 21.99 -9.40 18.45
N CYS A 209 21.01 -10.30 18.25
CA CYS A 209 20.98 -11.20 17.10
C CYS A 209 20.04 -10.66 16.01
N GLY A 210 20.41 -10.92 14.74
CA GLY A 210 19.54 -10.72 13.60
C GLY A 210 18.37 -11.71 13.57
N ALA A 211 17.50 -11.57 12.56
CA ALA A 211 16.32 -12.42 12.40
C ALA A 211 16.05 -12.78 10.94
N TYR A 212 15.61 -14.01 10.69
CA TYR A 212 14.95 -14.39 9.45
C TYR A 212 13.44 -14.25 9.62
N VAL A 213 12.85 -13.33 8.88
CA VAL A 213 11.40 -13.08 8.89
C VAL A 213 10.85 -13.49 7.53
N GLU A 214 10.05 -14.53 7.54
CA GLU A 214 9.30 -14.96 6.37
C GLU A 214 7.82 -14.68 6.56
N MET A 215 7.19 -14.16 5.51
CA MET A 215 5.75 -13.97 5.47
C MET A 215 5.20 -14.19 4.06
N SER A 216 3.94 -14.62 3.94
CA SER A 216 3.27 -14.72 2.66
C SER A 216 2.10 -13.75 2.53
N LEU A 217 1.89 -13.25 1.30
CA LEU A 217 0.71 -12.42 1.01
C LEU A 217 -0.58 -13.21 1.25
N HIS A 218 -0.57 -14.49 0.93
CA HIS A 218 -1.70 -15.40 1.09
C HIS A 218 -2.12 -15.51 2.56
N GLU A 219 -1.18 -15.79 3.45
CA GLU A 219 -1.48 -15.94 4.89
C GLU A 219 -1.90 -14.63 5.53
N ALA A 220 -1.28 -13.51 5.14
CA ALA A 220 -1.70 -12.18 5.58
C ALA A 220 -3.16 -11.90 5.22
N GLY A 221 -3.58 -12.30 4.00
CA GLY A 221 -4.97 -12.20 3.56
C GLY A 221 -5.91 -13.14 4.31
N ILE A 222 -5.50 -14.37 4.61
CA ILE A 222 -6.30 -15.32 5.41
C ILE A 222 -6.54 -14.77 6.82
N VAL A 223 -5.51 -14.21 7.46
CA VAL A 223 -5.65 -13.58 8.80
C VAL A 223 -6.67 -12.43 8.75
N PHE A 224 -6.68 -11.63 7.70
CA PHE A 224 -7.67 -10.57 7.50
C PHE A 224 -9.11 -11.11 7.42
N ASN A 225 -9.30 -12.29 6.84
CA ASN A 225 -10.59 -12.98 6.70
C ASN A 225 -10.94 -13.90 7.90
N GLY A 226 -10.15 -13.88 8.95
CA GLY A 226 -10.30 -14.74 10.12
C GLY A 226 -11.71 -14.88 10.71
N PRO A 227 -12.50 -13.78 10.85
CA PRO A 227 -13.86 -13.87 11.37
C PRO A 227 -14.77 -14.81 10.57
N TRP A 228 -14.70 -14.81 9.25
CA TRP A 228 -15.53 -15.70 8.41
C TRP A 228 -15.11 -17.16 8.54
N ILE A 229 -13.81 -17.43 8.67
CA ILE A 229 -13.29 -18.78 8.88
C ILE A 229 -13.81 -19.33 10.20
N ILE A 230 -13.83 -18.54 11.26
CA ILE A 230 -14.36 -18.92 12.57
C ILE A 230 -15.87 -19.14 12.50
N GLU A 231 -16.63 -18.22 11.86
CA GLU A 231 -18.07 -18.34 11.71
C GLU A 231 -18.46 -19.64 10.99
N HIS A 232 -17.74 -19.99 9.92
CA HIS A 232 -17.95 -21.25 9.22
C HIS A 232 -17.74 -22.47 10.13
N GLN A 233 -16.69 -22.50 10.93
CA GLN A 233 -16.39 -23.60 11.87
C GLN A 233 -17.44 -23.72 12.98
N LEU A 234 -18.12 -22.64 13.32
CA LEU A 234 -19.22 -22.62 14.29
C LEU A 234 -20.58 -22.98 13.65
N GLY A 235 -20.60 -23.40 12.40
CA GLY A 235 -21.82 -23.79 11.68
C GLY A 235 -22.61 -22.64 11.06
N GLY A 236 -22.02 -21.43 11.00
CA GLY A 236 -22.59 -20.27 10.32
C GLY A 236 -22.70 -20.49 8.81
N LYS A 237 -23.72 -19.91 8.22
CA LYS A 237 -23.91 -19.89 6.76
C LYS A 237 -23.33 -18.59 6.21
N LEU A 238 -22.15 -18.70 5.61
CA LEU A 238 -21.52 -17.57 4.95
C LEU A 238 -22.26 -17.19 3.67
N GLN A 239 -22.49 -15.91 3.51
CA GLN A 239 -23.03 -15.33 2.28
C GLN A 239 -22.51 -13.89 2.11
N PRO A 240 -22.28 -13.45 0.87
CA PRO A 240 -21.96 -12.05 0.61
C PRO A 240 -23.21 -11.18 0.85
N TYR A 241 -22.97 -9.98 1.39
CA TYR A 241 -24.04 -9.05 1.71
C TYR A 241 -24.14 -7.87 0.73
N GLY A 242 -23.18 -7.75 -0.22
CA GLY A 242 -23.09 -6.56 -1.07
C GLY A 242 -22.95 -5.29 -0.24
N ASN A 243 -23.81 -4.32 -0.47
CA ASN A 243 -23.87 -3.08 0.31
C ASN A 243 -24.76 -3.19 1.56
N ALA A 244 -25.44 -4.31 1.79
CA ALA A 244 -26.22 -4.53 3.00
C ALA A 244 -25.34 -4.95 4.19
N HIS A 245 -25.92 -4.93 5.39
CA HIS A 245 -25.24 -5.34 6.61
C HIS A 245 -26.13 -6.21 7.50
N PRO A 246 -25.62 -7.30 8.13
CA PRO A 246 -26.46 -8.21 8.91
C PRO A 246 -27.04 -7.59 10.19
N LYS A 247 -26.46 -6.51 10.69
CA LYS A 247 -26.85 -5.85 11.96
C LYS A 247 -27.25 -4.37 11.82
N MET A 248 -27.39 -3.86 10.58
CA MET A 248 -27.79 -2.46 10.31
C MET A 248 -28.79 -2.42 9.16
N SER A 249 -29.81 -1.58 9.25
CA SER A 249 -30.77 -1.34 8.17
C SER A 249 -31.52 -0.02 8.42
N PRO A 250 -31.60 0.91 7.39
CA PRO A 250 -30.89 0.82 6.12
C PRO A 250 -29.38 0.81 6.26
N HIS A 251 -28.72 0.14 5.33
CA HIS A 251 -27.27 0.18 5.15
C HIS A 251 -26.99 -0.01 3.66
N GLY A 252 -26.47 1.01 3.01
CA GLY A 252 -26.26 0.96 1.57
C GLY A 252 -25.56 2.18 0.99
N ILE A 253 -25.44 2.17 -0.33
CA ILE A 253 -24.90 3.28 -1.13
C ILE A 253 -26.02 3.73 -2.07
N TYR A 254 -26.36 5.01 -2.04
CA TYR A 254 -27.52 5.57 -2.71
C TYR A 254 -27.13 6.65 -3.71
N PRO A 255 -27.81 6.72 -4.89
CA PRO A 255 -27.47 7.68 -5.92
C PRO A 255 -27.81 9.11 -5.49
N CYS A 256 -26.97 10.05 -5.85
CA CYS A 256 -27.14 11.49 -5.63
C CYS A 256 -27.22 12.26 -6.95
N LEU A 257 -27.45 13.56 -6.87
CA LEU A 257 -27.40 14.45 -8.03
C LEU A 257 -26.00 14.43 -8.62
N THR A 258 -25.87 13.96 -9.85
CA THR A 258 -24.60 13.94 -10.57
C THR A 258 -24.15 15.35 -10.96
N ARG A 259 -22.96 15.75 -10.49
CA ARG A 259 -22.36 17.05 -10.84
C ARG A 259 -21.28 16.94 -11.91
N GLY A 260 -20.86 15.74 -12.28
CA GLY A 260 -19.71 15.49 -13.13
C GLY A 260 -19.90 15.89 -14.60
N LEU A 261 -18.79 16.26 -15.23
CA LEU A 261 -18.67 16.34 -16.68
C LEU A 261 -18.35 14.94 -17.18
N GLY A 262 -19.35 14.06 -17.31
CA GLY A 262 -19.17 12.68 -17.77
C GLY A 262 -20.18 11.70 -17.14
N ASP A 263 -19.93 10.40 -17.29
CA ASP A 263 -20.77 9.30 -16.80
C ASP A 263 -20.57 8.99 -15.29
N ASP A 264 -19.86 9.82 -14.56
CA ASP A 264 -19.58 9.62 -13.14
C ASP A 264 -20.79 10.01 -12.30
N ALA A 265 -21.49 9.01 -11.78
CA ALA A 265 -22.61 9.20 -10.86
C ALA A 265 -22.08 9.49 -9.44
N ASP A 266 -22.67 10.48 -8.78
CA ASP A 266 -22.41 10.78 -7.38
C ASP A 266 -23.24 9.89 -6.46
N TRP A 267 -22.66 9.49 -5.33
CA TRP A 267 -23.27 8.54 -4.38
C TRP A 267 -22.99 8.94 -2.94
N VAL A 268 -23.88 8.50 -2.04
CA VAL A 268 -23.73 8.64 -0.59
C VAL A 268 -23.88 7.28 0.09
N ALA A 269 -23.02 6.97 1.03
CA ALA A 269 -23.13 5.81 1.92
C ALA A 269 -23.94 6.22 3.16
N ILE A 270 -24.90 5.37 3.59
CA ILE A 270 -25.76 5.60 4.74
C ILE A 270 -25.84 4.32 5.56
N ALA A 271 -25.74 4.44 6.89
CA ALA A 271 -25.89 3.33 7.82
C ALA A 271 -26.70 3.74 9.06
N CYS A 272 -27.83 3.08 9.28
CA CYS A 272 -28.60 3.21 10.51
C CYS A 272 -28.33 2.01 11.42
N GLN A 273 -27.65 2.25 12.52
CA GLN A 273 -27.25 1.20 13.45
C GLN A 273 -28.37 0.88 14.45
N GLU A 274 -29.05 1.91 14.94
CA GLU A 274 -30.04 1.80 16.01
C GLU A 274 -31.44 2.22 15.53
N ASP A 275 -32.48 1.87 16.29
CA ASP A 275 -33.84 2.23 15.95
C ASP A 275 -34.09 3.74 16.00
N LYS A 276 -33.33 4.46 16.85
CA LYS A 276 -33.37 5.93 16.88
C LYS A 276 -32.87 6.55 15.57
N ASP A 277 -31.89 5.93 14.91
CA ASP A 277 -31.37 6.43 13.62
C ASP A 277 -32.44 6.30 12.54
N TRP A 278 -33.18 5.17 12.55
CA TRP A 278 -34.33 4.97 11.69
C TRP A 278 -35.39 6.06 11.89
N GLN A 279 -35.77 6.36 13.14
CA GLN A 279 -36.73 7.40 13.46
C GLN A 279 -36.30 8.80 13.03
N SER A 280 -35.00 9.10 13.21
CA SER A 280 -34.37 10.35 12.75
C SER A 280 -34.37 10.45 11.22
N LEU A 281 -34.06 9.37 10.51
CA LEU A 281 -34.11 9.30 9.05
C LEU A 281 -35.51 9.60 8.52
N LEU A 282 -36.55 8.94 9.06
CA LEU A 282 -37.93 9.18 8.67
C LEU A 282 -38.36 10.62 8.91
N THR A 283 -37.91 11.21 10.01
CA THR A 283 -38.20 12.61 10.32
C THR A 283 -37.54 13.54 9.31
N LEU A 284 -36.25 13.29 8.98
CA LEU A 284 -35.50 14.11 8.05
C LEU A 284 -36.07 14.06 6.62
N ILE A 285 -36.40 12.86 6.15
CA ILE A 285 -36.95 12.66 4.79
C ILE A 285 -38.43 13.05 4.70
N GLY A 286 -39.17 13.07 5.82
CA GLY A 286 -40.61 13.26 5.84
C GLY A 286 -41.36 12.05 5.31
N ALA A 287 -40.82 10.85 5.47
CA ALA A 287 -41.40 9.63 4.92
C ALA A 287 -42.40 8.98 5.86
N ASP A 288 -43.47 8.42 5.27
CA ASP A 288 -44.54 7.74 5.97
C ASP A 288 -44.31 6.23 6.04
N PHE A 289 -43.37 5.83 6.91
CA PHE A 289 -43.07 4.45 7.28
C PHE A 289 -43.31 4.27 8.79
N ASP A 290 -43.50 3.00 9.21
CA ASP A 290 -43.70 2.71 10.62
C ASP A 290 -42.40 2.98 11.40
N ARG A 291 -42.45 3.94 12.30
CA ARG A 291 -41.36 4.39 13.16
C ARG A 291 -40.94 3.35 14.21
N GLN A 292 -41.82 2.36 14.46
CA GLN A 292 -41.57 1.30 15.44
C GLN A 292 -40.91 0.05 14.82
N TRP A 293 -40.61 0.07 13.53
CA TRP A 293 -39.90 -1.06 12.92
C TRP A 293 -38.53 -1.29 13.58
N ASP A 294 -38.38 -2.49 14.12
CA ASP A 294 -37.13 -3.03 14.57
C ASP A 294 -36.20 -3.38 13.39
N LEU A 295 -34.99 -3.82 13.69
CA LEU A 295 -34.02 -4.22 12.66
C LEU A 295 -34.59 -5.29 11.70
N ALA A 296 -35.24 -6.33 12.24
CA ALA A 296 -35.80 -7.42 11.43
C ALA A 296 -36.87 -6.93 10.45
N SER A 297 -37.77 -6.06 10.93
CA SER A 297 -38.81 -5.44 10.10
C SER A 297 -38.18 -4.58 9.00
N ARG A 298 -37.17 -3.78 9.32
CA ARG A 298 -36.46 -2.96 8.32
C ARG A 298 -35.76 -3.82 7.27
N GLN A 299 -35.13 -4.93 7.68
CA GLN A 299 -34.49 -5.87 6.74
C GLN A 299 -35.51 -6.54 5.80
N ILE A 300 -36.66 -6.93 6.30
CA ILE A 300 -37.76 -7.48 5.46
C ILE A 300 -38.22 -6.46 4.40
N HIS A 301 -38.21 -5.19 4.75
CA HIS A 301 -38.69 -4.11 3.87
C HIS A 301 -37.54 -3.34 3.18
N ALA A 302 -36.31 -3.87 3.21
CA ALA A 302 -35.10 -3.18 2.74
C ALA A 302 -35.26 -2.57 1.34
N ALA A 303 -35.78 -3.31 0.37
CA ALA A 303 -35.95 -2.81 -1.00
C ALA A 303 -36.87 -1.56 -1.09
N LYS A 304 -37.92 -1.48 -0.26
CA LYS A 304 -38.80 -0.31 -0.22
C LYS A 304 -38.15 0.87 0.47
N ILE A 305 -37.35 0.59 1.50
CA ILE A 305 -36.56 1.59 2.21
C ILE A 305 -35.51 2.18 1.29
N ASP A 306 -34.80 1.32 0.55
CA ASP A 306 -33.74 1.74 -0.41
C ASP A 306 -34.36 2.59 -1.55
N GLU A 307 -35.52 2.21 -2.04
CA GLU A 307 -36.26 3.02 -3.03
C GLU A 307 -36.65 4.40 -2.47
N MET A 308 -37.13 4.47 -1.24
CA MET A 308 -37.49 5.72 -0.57
C MET A 308 -36.26 6.63 -0.42
N ILE A 309 -35.13 6.08 0.06
CA ILE A 309 -33.89 6.83 0.24
C ILE A 309 -33.39 7.32 -1.12
N SER A 310 -33.36 6.45 -2.11
CA SER A 310 -32.88 6.79 -3.47
C SER A 310 -33.74 7.91 -4.09
N LYS A 311 -35.03 7.91 -3.92
CA LYS A 311 -35.93 8.99 -4.38
C LYS A 311 -35.64 10.34 -3.72
N TRP A 312 -35.21 10.31 -2.46
CA TRP A 312 -34.81 11.52 -1.74
C TRP A 312 -33.43 12.01 -2.18
N THR A 313 -32.44 11.13 -2.24
CA THR A 313 -31.02 11.50 -2.48
C THR A 313 -30.72 11.90 -3.92
N ILE A 314 -31.42 11.31 -4.92
CA ILE A 314 -31.14 11.50 -6.36
C ILE A 314 -31.18 12.97 -6.82
N HIS A 315 -31.88 13.82 -6.09
CA HIS A 315 -32.06 15.23 -6.38
C HIS A 315 -31.14 16.13 -5.53
N LEU A 316 -30.34 15.56 -4.67
CA LEU A 316 -29.52 16.27 -3.69
C LEU A 316 -28.03 16.00 -3.93
N ASP A 317 -27.24 16.96 -3.55
CA ASP A 317 -25.80 16.87 -3.53
C ASP A 317 -25.31 15.87 -2.50
N LYS A 318 -24.31 15.03 -2.83
CA LYS A 318 -23.80 13.98 -1.95
C LYS A 318 -23.23 14.51 -0.62
N ASP A 319 -22.54 15.66 -0.65
CA ASP A 319 -21.96 16.27 0.54
C ASP A 319 -23.06 16.86 1.42
N ALA A 320 -24.05 17.53 0.80
CA ALA A 320 -25.21 18.07 1.52
C ALA A 320 -26.07 16.97 2.15
N VAL A 321 -26.25 15.83 1.49
CA VAL A 321 -26.96 14.67 2.07
C VAL A 321 -26.22 14.13 3.27
N ALA A 322 -24.91 13.93 3.14
CA ALA A 322 -24.08 13.43 4.23
C ALA A 322 -24.12 14.38 5.43
N GLU A 323 -24.01 15.70 5.22
CA GLU A 323 -24.08 16.70 6.28
C GLU A 323 -25.44 16.70 7.00
N GLN A 324 -26.55 16.65 6.25
CA GLN A 324 -27.90 16.58 6.84
C GLN A 324 -28.07 15.35 7.73
N LEU A 325 -27.59 14.19 7.30
CA LEU A 325 -27.66 12.93 8.05
C LEU A 325 -26.75 12.97 9.29
N GLN A 326 -25.54 13.45 9.17
CA GLN A 326 -24.61 13.62 10.30
C GLN A 326 -25.16 14.57 11.36
N ASN A 327 -25.83 15.67 10.95
CA ASN A 327 -26.44 16.62 11.87
C ASN A 327 -27.56 16.04 12.72
N VAL A 328 -28.20 14.94 12.29
CA VAL A 328 -29.21 14.21 13.06
C VAL A 328 -28.68 12.91 13.67
N GLY A 329 -27.35 12.72 13.65
CA GLY A 329 -26.65 11.61 14.30
C GLY A 329 -26.61 10.30 13.52
N ILE A 330 -26.94 10.32 12.22
CA ILE A 330 -26.90 9.14 11.35
C ILE A 330 -25.54 9.08 10.66
N ALA A 331 -24.89 7.91 10.71
CA ALA A 331 -23.63 7.67 10.01
C ALA A 331 -23.84 7.71 8.49
N ALA A 332 -23.22 8.69 7.84
CA ALA A 332 -23.25 8.87 6.40
C ALA A 332 -21.95 9.52 5.90
N GLY A 333 -21.61 9.28 4.63
CA GLY A 333 -20.47 9.92 3.99
C GLY A 333 -20.61 9.92 2.48
N PRO A 334 -20.13 10.97 1.78
CA PRO A 334 -20.10 10.99 0.33
C PRO A 334 -19.14 9.91 -0.17
N VAL A 335 -19.51 9.24 -1.26
CA VAL A 335 -18.55 8.37 -1.99
C VAL A 335 -17.62 9.26 -2.77
N ALA A 336 -16.39 9.39 -2.28
CA ALA A 336 -15.39 10.28 -2.85
C ALA A 336 -14.68 9.65 -4.04
N SER A 337 -14.54 10.42 -5.10
CA SER A 337 -13.66 10.11 -6.24
C SER A 337 -12.21 10.56 -5.95
N ALA A 338 -11.26 10.17 -6.80
CA ALA A 338 -9.88 10.63 -6.66
C ALA A 338 -9.72 12.17 -6.77
N PRO A 339 -10.41 12.88 -7.69
CA PRO A 339 -10.47 14.33 -7.67
C PRO A 339 -11.02 14.92 -6.36
N ASP A 340 -12.10 14.35 -5.83
CA ASP A 340 -12.69 14.83 -4.56
C ASP A 340 -11.68 14.77 -3.42
N MET A 341 -10.90 13.68 -3.32
CA MET A 341 -9.89 13.51 -2.28
C MET A 341 -8.79 14.58 -2.31
N LEU A 342 -8.46 15.13 -3.48
CA LEU A 342 -7.43 16.15 -3.61
C LEU A 342 -7.85 17.53 -3.08
N VAL A 343 -9.16 17.77 -2.94
CA VAL A 343 -9.75 19.01 -2.46
C VAL A 343 -10.57 18.83 -1.18
N GLU A 344 -10.54 17.63 -0.60
CA GLU A 344 -11.30 17.25 0.59
C GLU A 344 -10.82 18.08 1.79
N PRO A 345 -11.72 18.87 2.45
CA PRO A 345 -11.32 19.85 3.46
C PRO A 345 -10.62 19.25 4.68
N HIS A 346 -10.97 18.03 5.09
CA HIS A 346 -10.35 17.38 6.24
C HIS A 346 -8.89 16.97 5.94
N ALA A 347 -8.64 16.38 4.77
CA ALA A 347 -7.29 16.03 4.32
C ALA A 347 -6.42 17.29 4.12
N GLU A 348 -6.98 18.36 3.56
CA GLU A 348 -6.31 19.66 3.40
C GLU A 348 -5.93 20.26 4.76
N ASN A 349 -6.87 20.39 5.69
CA ASN A 349 -6.61 20.93 7.03
C ASN A 349 -5.59 20.09 7.80
N ARG A 350 -5.49 18.81 7.52
CA ARG A 350 -4.51 17.91 8.12
C ARG A 350 -3.17 17.89 7.39
N ASN A 351 -3.02 18.65 6.31
CA ASN A 351 -1.85 18.62 5.43
C ASN A 351 -1.45 17.17 5.07
N PHE A 352 -2.45 16.37 4.66
CA PHE A 352 -2.22 14.94 4.42
C PHE A 352 -1.51 14.68 3.10
N PHE A 353 -1.84 15.45 2.05
CA PHE A 353 -1.17 15.34 0.77
C PHE A 353 0.15 16.08 0.76
N VAL A 354 1.19 15.41 0.29
CA VAL A 354 2.57 15.89 0.26
C VAL A 354 2.94 16.26 -1.17
N PRO A 355 3.44 17.49 -1.42
CA PRO A 355 3.97 17.86 -2.72
C PRO A 355 5.31 17.13 -2.97
N LEU A 356 5.50 16.65 -4.20
CA LEU A 356 6.77 16.13 -4.69
C LEU A 356 7.24 17.02 -5.84
N GLU A 357 8.09 17.99 -5.53
CA GLU A 357 8.49 19.07 -6.45
C GLU A 357 9.04 18.55 -7.79
N ARG A 358 9.88 17.49 -7.74
CA ARG A 358 10.47 16.94 -8.96
C ARG A 358 9.41 16.46 -9.96
N GLN A 359 8.32 15.88 -9.48
CA GLN A 359 7.24 15.33 -10.29
C GLN A 359 6.05 16.29 -10.42
N ASN A 360 6.12 17.49 -9.84
CA ASN A 360 5.05 18.47 -9.80
C ASN A 360 3.67 17.84 -9.49
N THR A 361 3.63 16.97 -8.49
CA THR A 361 2.43 16.23 -8.09
C THR A 361 2.28 16.20 -6.57
N ARG A 362 1.10 15.81 -6.09
CA ARG A 362 0.80 15.57 -4.67
C ARG A 362 0.52 14.09 -4.46
N VAL A 363 1.09 13.52 -3.43
CA VAL A 363 0.88 12.12 -3.07
C VAL A 363 0.36 12.00 -1.65
N PRO A 364 -0.37 10.93 -1.32
CA PRO A 364 -0.80 10.68 0.06
C PRO A 364 0.41 10.62 1.00
N GLY A 365 0.32 11.35 2.11
CA GLY A 365 1.34 11.37 3.15
C GLY A 365 1.35 10.10 4.01
N ASN A 366 2.03 10.17 5.15
CA ASN A 366 2.00 9.10 6.14
C ASN A 366 0.82 9.36 7.11
N PRO A 367 -0.09 8.39 7.32
CA PRO A 367 -1.19 8.54 8.26
C PRO A 367 -0.73 8.53 9.72
N ILE A 368 0.48 8.03 10.00
CA ILE A 368 1.05 7.95 11.35
C ILE A 368 1.58 9.35 11.74
N ARG A 369 1.04 9.92 12.81
CA ARG A 369 1.48 11.19 13.39
C ARG A 369 1.95 10.96 14.82
N MET A 370 3.17 11.36 15.12
CA MET A 370 3.75 11.24 16.45
C MET A 370 4.02 12.64 17.01
N ARG A 371 3.62 12.88 18.26
CA ARG A 371 3.93 14.16 18.97
C ARG A 371 5.44 14.25 19.19
N GLY A 372 6.02 15.40 18.92
CA GLY A 372 7.47 15.65 19.12
C GLY A 372 8.36 15.31 17.92
N LEU A 373 7.81 14.70 16.87
CA LEU A 373 8.52 14.64 15.59
C LEU A 373 8.33 15.95 14.83
N SER A 374 9.43 16.53 14.35
CA SER A 374 9.36 17.70 13.48
C SER A 374 8.63 17.40 12.19
N SER A 375 8.00 18.41 11.59
CA SER A 375 7.46 18.28 10.23
C SER A 375 8.59 17.89 9.28
N ARG A 376 8.40 16.76 8.58
CA ARG A 376 9.41 16.23 7.67
C ARG A 376 9.44 17.01 6.38
N GLN A 377 10.62 17.26 5.88
CA GLN A 377 10.79 17.51 4.46
C GLN A 377 10.74 16.17 3.72
N TRP A 378 9.83 16.07 2.78
CA TRP A 378 9.68 14.90 1.95
C TRP A 378 10.60 15.03 0.75
N THR A 379 11.45 14.02 0.51
CA THR A 379 12.24 13.97 -0.71
C THR A 379 11.48 13.22 -1.80
N PRO A 380 11.50 13.71 -3.04
CA PRO A 380 10.85 13.02 -4.16
C PRO A 380 11.48 11.65 -4.41
N CYS A 381 10.77 10.82 -5.16
CA CYS A 381 11.33 9.57 -5.68
C CYS A 381 12.64 9.85 -6.43
N PRO A 382 13.76 9.20 -6.07
CA PRO A 382 15.03 9.45 -6.73
C PRO A 382 15.04 8.93 -8.17
N PRO A 383 15.81 9.49 -9.09
CA PRO A 383 16.13 8.85 -10.37
C PRO A 383 16.81 7.50 -10.17
N LEU A 384 16.70 6.63 -11.17
CA LEU A 384 17.38 5.33 -11.17
C LEU A 384 18.89 5.53 -10.97
N GLY A 385 19.45 4.85 -9.96
CA GLY A 385 20.88 4.85 -9.67
C GLY A 385 21.48 6.17 -9.18
N ALA A 386 20.66 7.20 -8.95
CA ALA A 386 21.15 8.55 -8.62
C ALA A 386 22.07 8.63 -7.40
N HIS A 387 22.01 7.63 -6.51
CA HIS A 387 22.85 7.57 -5.30
C HIS A 387 23.89 6.48 -5.34
N SER A 388 24.10 5.80 -6.49
CA SER A 388 25.03 4.69 -6.59
C SER A 388 26.44 5.09 -6.15
N LYS A 389 26.98 6.20 -6.68
CA LYS A 389 28.32 6.67 -6.33
C LYS A 389 28.41 7.11 -4.88
N SER A 390 27.48 7.95 -4.42
CA SER A 390 27.51 8.49 -3.05
C SER A 390 27.36 7.40 -1.98
N ILE A 391 26.46 6.44 -2.15
CA ILE A 391 26.32 5.33 -1.21
C ILE A 391 27.57 4.47 -1.14
N LEU A 392 28.21 4.16 -2.28
CA LEU A 392 29.45 3.40 -2.28
C LEU A 392 30.61 4.17 -1.64
N GLN A 393 30.65 5.49 -1.81
CA GLN A 393 31.63 6.35 -1.16
C GLN A 393 31.39 6.44 0.36
N ASP A 394 30.13 6.73 0.76
CA ASP A 394 29.78 6.99 2.16
C ASP A 394 29.80 5.72 3.02
N TRP A 395 29.33 4.59 2.47
CA TRP A 395 29.25 3.34 3.24
C TRP A 395 30.51 2.50 3.11
N LEU A 396 31.12 2.42 1.91
CA LEU A 396 32.26 1.50 1.65
C LEU A 396 33.59 2.22 1.51
N GLY A 397 33.63 3.55 1.55
CA GLY A 397 34.86 4.33 1.41
C GLY A 397 35.47 4.31 0.01
N TYR A 398 34.66 4.00 -1.02
CA TYR A 398 35.14 3.98 -2.40
C TYR A 398 35.57 5.38 -2.85
N THR A 399 36.67 5.46 -3.58
CA THR A 399 37.11 6.71 -4.22
C THR A 399 36.26 7.02 -5.45
N THR A 400 36.25 8.29 -5.88
CA THR A 400 35.60 8.70 -7.14
C THR A 400 36.06 7.90 -8.33
N GLN A 401 37.38 7.57 -8.39
CA GLN A 401 37.95 6.74 -9.46
C GLN A 401 37.38 5.31 -9.45
N GLN A 402 37.25 4.71 -8.27
CA GLN A 402 36.69 3.36 -8.13
C GLN A 402 35.22 3.32 -8.53
N THR A 403 34.42 4.30 -8.08
CA THR A 403 33.00 4.37 -8.48
C THR A 403 32.84 4.64 -9.98
N GLN A 404 33.72 5.45 -10.59
CA GLN A 404 33.71 5.65 -12.03
C GLN A 404 34.02 4.36 -12.80
N THR A 405 34.98 3.58 -12.34
CA THR A 405 35.27 2.26 -12.93
C THR A 405 34.06 1.33 -12.92
N LEU A 406 33.26 1.35 -11.86
CA LEU A 406 32.04 0.55 -11.77
C LEU A 406 30.95 1.02 -12.77
N VAL A 407 30.88 2.32 -13.06
CA VAL A 407 30.04 2.85 -14.14
C VAL A 407 30.54 2.38 -15.51
N ASP A 408 31.85 2.56 -15.77
CA ASP A 408 32.48 2.22 -17.07
C ASP A 408 32.33 0.73 -17.39
N THR A 409 32.30 -0.12 -16.36
CA THR A 409 32.13 -1.58 -16.50
C THR A 409 30.65 -2.02 -16.46
N GLY A 410 29.72 -1.07 -16.26
CA GLY A 410 28.28 -1.36 -16.23
C GLY A 410 27.82 -2.16 -14.99
N ILE A 411 28.60 -2.15 -13.90
CA ILE A 411 28.19 -2.74 -12.61
C ILE A 411 27.13 -1.86 -11.95
N ILE A 412 27.28 -0.53 -12.06
CA ILE A 412 26.31 0.47 -11.67
C ILE A 412 25.94 1.33 -12.87
N ALA A 413 24.70 1.83 -12.91
CA ALA A 413 24.20 2.69 -13.99
C ALA A 413 23.23 3.73 -13.44
N GLU A 414 23.11 4.87 -14.13
CA GLU A 414 22.14 5.95 -13.83
C GLU A 414 20.97 5.96 -14.83
N CYS A 415 21.06 5.16 -15.89
CA CYS A 415 20.00 4.93 -16.86
C CYS A 415 20.01 3.48 -17.33
N PRO A 416 18.90 2.94 -17.86
CA PRO A 416 18.92 1.67 -18.55
C PRO A 416 19.92 1.71 -19.73
N PRO A 417 20.59 0.59 -20.06
CA PRO A 417 21.35 0.50 -21.28
C PRO A 417 20.40 0.59 -22.49
N ASP A 418 20.91 1.15 -23.59
CA ASP A 418 20.23 1.26 -24.88
C ASP A 418 19.73 -0.09 -25.43
#